data_87187ec89a4e3b11bd3569616bbb5500
#
_entry.id   87187ec89a4e3b11bd3569616bbb5500
#
_cell.length_a   1.000
_cell.length_b   1.000
_cell.length_c   1.000
_cell.angle_alpha   90.00
_cell.angle_beta   90.00
_cell.angle_gamma   90.00
#
_symmetry.space_group_name_H-M   'P 1'
#
loop_
_entity.id
_entity.type
_entity.pdbx_description
1 polymer ?
#
loop_
_entity_poly.entity_id
_entity_poly.type
_entity_poly.pdbx_seq_one_letter_code
_entity_poly.pdbx_strand_id
1 'polypeptide(L)'
;MLVAFYLALGSFTRRLNQIGAGLHQVAEESSVPVKLPRELAPLQAELSALQTTLQLRERQAKEAEARKNDLLVFLAHDLKTPLTSVIGYLTLLRDDPVLSAEQRAKYTGIALDKALRLEDLMLEFFEITRENLHQAPAQPAEIQLSMLLEQLADEFMPQFQEKSLRCSTAIAPHLLVIGDADKLARVFDNVLRNAVSYSVAGGTVEIEAFSEPQEAVIAIRNEGLAIPEQELAQIFQKFYRLDSARSSRTGGAGLGLAIAKEIVEAHGGTIHAESNGHKTSFVIRLPQT
;
A
#
# COMPACT_ATOMS: atom_id res chain seq x y z
N MET A 1 -62.93 -1.86 -34.55
CA MET A 1 -61.94 -2.78 -34.02
C MET A 1 -60.54 -2.62 -34.67
N LEU A 2 -60.41 -2.62 -36.01
CA LEU A 2 -59.13 -2.49 -36.72
C LEU A 2 -58.34 -1.23 -36.40
N VAL A 3 -58.97 -0.04 -36.30
CA VAL A 3 -58.31 1.22 -35.99
C VAL A 3 -57.72 1.22 -34.57
N ALA A 4 -58.44 0.70 -33.58
CA ALA A 4 -57.93 0.59 -32.20
C ALA A 4 -56.74 -0.36 -32.11
N PHE A 5 -56.74 -1.47 -32.88
CA PHE A 5 -55.59 -2.39 -32.97
C PHE A 5 -54.36 -1.71 -33.59
N TYR A 6 -54.54 -0.94 -34.66
CA TYR A 6 -53.46 -0.21 -35.32
C TYR A 6 -52.84 0.88 -34.42
N LEU A 7 -53.65 1.60 -33.67
CA LEU A 7 -53.18 2.59 -32.67
C LEU A 7 -52.45 1.94 -31.53
N ALA A 8 -52.95 0.79 -31.04
CA ALA A 8 -52.26 0.01 -29.99
C ALA A 8 -50.91 -0.52 -30.46
N LEU A 9 -50.83 -1.08 -31.66
CA LEU A 9 -49.59 -1.58 -32.25
C LEU A 9 -48.57 -0.45 -32.45
N GLY A 10 -48.98 0.70 -32.96
CA GLY A 10 -48.13 1.86 -33.15
C GLY A 10 -47.59 2.44 -31.81
N SER A 11 -48.41 2.44 -30.76
CA SER A 11 -47.95 2.84 -29.42
C SER A 11 -46.94 1.87 -28.82
N PHE A 12 -47.16 0.59 -29.03
CA PHE A 12 -46.24 -0.49 -28.57
C PHE A 12 -44.89 -0.40 -29.27
N THR A 13 -44.85 -0.28 -30.59
CA THR A 13 -43.63 -0.12 -31.38
C THR A 13 -42.85 1.12 -30.96
N ARG A 14 -43.53 2.25 -30.71
CA ARG A 14 -42.90 3.47 -30.24
C ARG A 14 -42.24 3.29 -28.86
N ARG A 15 -42.90 2.56 -27.94
CA ARG A 15 -42.34 2.24 -26.61
C ARG A 15 -41.13 1.34 -26.71
N LEU A 16 -41.14 0.31 -27.56
CA LEU A 16 -39.98 -0.56 -27.79
C LEU A 16 -38.77 0.22 -28.32
N ASN A 17 -39.00 1.13 -29.28
CA ASN A 17 -37.95 1.98 -29.83
C ASN A 17 -37.36 2.92 -28.76
N GLN A 18 -38.19 3.44 -27.87
CA GLN A 18 -37.74 4.30 -26.76
C GLN A 18 -36.88 3.51 -25.73
N ILE A 19 -37.27 2.27 -25.42
CA ILE A 19 -36.49 1.39 -24.55
C ILE A 19 -35.16 1.06 -25.24
N GLY A 20 -35.17 0.73 -26.54
CA GLY A 20 -33.97 0.46 -27.32
C GLY A 20 -33.00 1.65 -27.34
N ALA A 21 -33.52 2.86 -27.53
CA ALA A 21 -32.71 4.08 -27.48
C ALA A 21 -32.15 4.34 -26.10
N GLY A 22 -32.92 4.09 -25.03
CA GLY A 22 -32.44 4.19 -23.65
C GLY A 22 -31.32 3.20 -23.33
N LEU A 23 -31.44 1.95 -23.78
CA LEU A 23 -30.39 0.92 -23.66
C LEU A 23 -29.13 1.30 -24.43
N HIS A 24 -29.28 1.80 -25.65
CA HIS A 24 -28.16 2.27 -26.48
C HIS A 24 -27.41 3.42 -25.82
N GLN A 25 -28.17 4.35 -25.21
CA GLN A 25 -27.62 5.49 -24.48
C GLN A 25 -26.82 5.08 -23.22
N VAL A 26 -27.26 4.02 -22.52
CA VAL A 26 -26.50 3.44 -21.40
C VAL A 26 -25.25 2.72 -21.92
N ALA A 27 -25.33 2.02 -23.05
CA ALA A 27 -24.22 1.28 -23.66
C ALA A 27 -23.12 2.20 -24.23
N GLU A 28 -23.49 3.38 -24.71
CA GLU A 28 -22.55 4.40 -25.23
C GLU A 28 -21.89 5.25 -24.14
N GLU A 29 -22.03 4.85 -22.86
CA GLU A 29 -21.44 5.55 -21.69
C GLU A 29 -21.80 7.05 -21.62
N SER A 30 -22.97 7.40 -22.17
CA SER A 30 -23.44 8.78 -22.18
C SER A 30 -23.69 9.30 -20.77
N SER A 31 -23.17 10.48 -20.45
CA SER A 31 -23.43 11.16 -19.17
C SER A 31 -24.85 11.73 -19.07
N VAL A 32 -25.62 11.64 -20.15
CA VAL A 32 -26.99 12.17 -20.20
C VAL A 32 -27.96 11.18 -19.55
N PRO A 33 -28.79 11.62 -18.58
CA PRO A 33 -29.75 10.73 -17.94
C PRO A 33 -30.80 10.20 -18.92
N VAL A 34 -31.06 8.88 -18.85
CA VAL A 34 -32.09 8.24 -19.66
C VAL A 34 -33.46 8.80 -19.30
N LYS A 35 -34.19 9.31 -20.30
CA LYS A 35 -35.56 9.80 -20.12
C LYS A 35 -36.55 8.89 -20.84
N LEU A 36 -37.44 8.27 -20.09
CA LEU A 36 -38.53 7.43 -20.60
C LEU A 36 -39.89 8.02 -20.20
N PRO A 37 -40.98 7.65 -20.91
CA PRO A 37 -42.34 8.03 -20.54
C PRO A 37 -42.68 7.57 -19.11
N ARG A 38 -43.60 8.29 -18.45
CA ARG A 38 -44.02 8.01 -17.07
C ARG A 38 -44.48 6.56 -16.82
N GLU A 39 -45.06 5.93 -17.84
CA GLU A 39 -45.53 4.55 -17.78
C GLU A 39 -44.36 3.54 -17.66
N LEU A 40 -43.16 3.93 -18.05
CA LEU A 40 -41.94 3.15 -17.97
C LEU A 40 -41.00 3.61 -16.81
N ALA A 41 -41.54 4.34 -15.85
CA ALA A 41 -40.78 4.88 -14.73
C ALA A 41 -39.98 3.82 -13.94
N PRO A 42 -40.48 2.59 -13.68
CA PRO A 42 -39.67 1.55 -13.04
C PRO A 42 -38.44 1.19 -13.86
N LEU A 43 -38.59 1.01 -15.16
CA LEU A 43 -37.50 0.70 -16.09
C LEU A 43 -36.49 1.86 -16.18
N GLN A 44 -36.97 3.08 -16.18
CA GLN A 44 -36.11 4.28 -16.13
C GLN A 44 -35.25 4.28 -14.88
N ALA A 45 -35.80 3.93 -13.71
CA ALA A 45 -35.05 3.88 -12.46
C ALA A 45 -33.96 2.81 -12.51
N GLU A 46 -34.25 1.60 -13.05
CA GLU A 46 -33.26 0.53 -13.21
C GLU A 46 -32.14 0.92 -14.19
N LEU A 47 -32.49 1.50 -15.36
CA LEU A 47 -31.49 1.97 -16.31
C LEU A 47 -30.61 3.09 -15.74
N SER A 48 -31.18 4.01 -14.97
CA SER A 48 -30.43 5.08 -14.31
C SER A 48 -29.49 4.53 -13.23
N ALA A 49 -29.93 3.53 -12.46
CA ALA A 49 -29.08 2.83 -11.48
C ALA A 49 -27.95 2.09 -12.15
N LEU A 50 -28.22 1.39 -13.25
CA LEU A 50 -27.20 0.70 -14.06
C LEU A 50 -26.17 1.70 -14.64
N GLN A 51 -26.66 2.81 -15.21
CA GLN A 51 -25.80 3.88 -15.74
C GLN A 51 -24.87 4.44 -14.65
N THR A 52 -25.40 4.74 -13.46
CA THR A 52 -24.62 5.21 -12.32
C THR A 52 -23.56 4.19 -11.91
N THR A 53 -23.94 2.90 -11.89
CA THR A 53 -23.00 1.81 -11.53
C THR A 53 -21.89 1.66 -12.56
N LEU A 54 -22.20 1.73 -13.86
CA LEU A 54 -21.21 1.68 -14.94
C LEU A 54 -20.25 2.86 -14.87
N GLN A 55 -20.77 4.09 -14.69
CA GLN A 55 -19.94 5.29 -14.54
C GLN A 55 -19.02 5.20 -13.33
N LEU A 56 -19.51 4.67 -12.19
CA LEU A 56 -18.68 4.47 -11.01
C LEU A 56 -17.54 3.46 -11.29
N ARG A 57 -17.85 2.34 -11.94
CA ARG A 57 -16.85 1.33 -12.33
C ARG A 57 -15.82 1.88 -13.31
N GLU A 58 -16.25 2.63 -14.31
CA GLU A 58 -15.36 3.27 -15.27
C GLU A 58 -14.43 4.27 -14.58
N ARG A 59 -14.97 5.08 -13.67
CA ARG A 59 -14.18 6.02 -12.87
C ARG A 59 -13.15 5.30 -12.01
N GLN A 60 -13.56 4.24 -11.33
CA GLN A 60 -12.65 3.40 -10.53
C GLN A 60 -11.57 2.74 -11.40
N ALA A 61 -11.91 2.26 -12.60
CA ALA A 61 -10.95 1.68 -13.54
C ALA A 61 -9.93 2.73 -14.02
N LYS A 62 -10.38 3.92 -14.42
CA LYS A 62 -9.49 5.03 -14.83
C LYS A 62 -8.58 5.49 -13.70
N GLU A 63 -9.11 5.59 -12.48
CA GLU A 63 -8.31 5.94 -11.30
C GLU A 63 -7.29 4.84 -10.95
N ALA A 64 -7.66 3.57 -11.12
CA ALA A 64 -6.72 2.45 -10.92
C ALA A 64 -5.62 2.44 -11.99
N GLU A 65 -5.97 2.71 -13.25
CA GLU A 65 -5.01 2.82 -14.36
C GLU A 65 -4.07 4.02 -14.18
N ALA A 66 -4.60 5.18 -13.79
CA ALA A 66 -3.79 6.35 -13.48
C ALA A 66 -2.80 6.06 -12.35
N ARG A 67 -3.27 5.46 -11.23
CA ARG A 67 -2.40 5.04 -10.12
C ARG A 67 -1.32 4.06 -10.56
N LYS A 68 -1.64 3.11 -11.46
CA LYS A 68 -0.67 2.17 -12.02
C LYS A 68 0.39 2.89 -12.87
N ASN A 69 -0.02 3.86 -13.68
CA ASN A 69 0.90 4.63 -14.51
C ASN A 69 1.80 5.53 -13.67
N ASP A 70 1.27 6.19 -12.65
CA ASP A 70 2.04 6.99 -11.69
C ASP A 70 3.08 6.13 -10.98
N LEU A 71 2.72 4.90 -10.59
CA LEU A 71 3.60 3.90 -10.04
C LEU A 71 4.79 3.60 -10.97
N LEU A 72 4.52 3.33 -12.25
CA LEU A 72 5.57 3.02 -13.23
C LEU A 72 6.52 4.19 -13.46
N VAL A 73 6.02 5.42 -13.53
CA VAL A 73 6.83 6.64 -13.70
C VAL A 73 7.73 6.87 -12.49
N PHE A 74 7.17 6.75 -11.29
CA PHE A 74 7.91 6.91 -10.04
C PHE A 74 9.03 5.87 -9.92
N LEU A 75 8.71 4.59 -10.17
CA LEU A 75 9.68 3.51 -10.17
C LEU A 75 10.82 3.71 -11.17
N ALA A 76 10.48 4.10 -12.40
CA ALA A 76 11.51 4.36 -13.42
C ALA A 76 12.49 5.44 -12.95
N HIS A 77 12.01 6.48 -12.27
CA HIS A 77 12.84 7.53 -11.70
C HIS A 77 13.72 7.01 -10.55
N ASP A 78 13.12 6.29 -9.60
CA ASP A 78 13.82 5.84 -8.38
C ASP A 78 14.78 4.67 -8.62
N LEU A 79 14.54 3.85 -9.65
CA LEU A 79 15.49 2.85 -10.13
C LEU A 79 16.64 3.48 -10.91
N LYS A 80 16.39 4.52 -11.73
CA LYS A 80 17.40 5.20 -12.53
C LYS A 80 18.49 5.83 -11.67
N THR A 81 18.13 6.44 -10.53
CA THR A 81 19.07 7.18 -9.68
C THR A 81 20.17 6.28 -9.09
N PRO A 82 19.89 5.18 -8.36
CA PRO A 82 20.93 4.29 -7.89
C PRO A 82 21.69 3.60 -9.03
N LEU A 83 21.01 3.20 -10.10
CA LEU A 83 21.65 2.59 -11.27
C LEU A 83 22.67 3.51 -11.92
N THR A 84 22.33 4.79 -12.11
CA THR A 84 23.26 5.79 -12.64
C THR A 84 24.49 5.96 -11.73
N SER A 85 24.28 5.92 -10.40
CA SER A 85 25.38 6.00 -9.43
C SER A 85 26.29 4.76 -9.51
N VAL A 86 25.71 3.54 -9.57
CA VAL A 86 26.48 2.30 -9.75
C VAL A 86 27.34 2.37 -11.00
N ILE A 87 26.73 2.71 -12.14
CA ILE A 87 27.44 2.84 -13.42
C ILE A 87 28.56 3.90 -13.31
N GLY A 88 28.28 5.07 -12.72
CA GLY A 88 29.25 6.13 -12.55
C GLY A 88 30.48 5.73 -11.73
N TYR A 89 30.26 5.11 -10.56
CA TYR A 89 31.38 4.66 -9.72
C TYR A 89 32.16 3.50 -10.34
N LEU A 90 31.50 2.55 -11.00
CA LEU A 90 32.18 1.48 -11.74
C LEU A 90 32.98 2.02 -12.93
N THR A 91 32.47 3.04 -13.62
CA THR A 91 33.20 3.72 -14.70
C THR A 91 34.45 4.42 -14.17
N LEU A 92 34.35 5.15 -13.05
CA LEU A 92 35.52 5.76 -12.40
C LEU A 92 36.57 4.72 -11.97
N LEU A 93 36.12 3.60 -11.42
CA LEU A 93 37.02 2.49 -11.01
C LEU A 93 37.73 1.84 -12.20
N ARG A 94 37.07 1.79 -13.37
CA ARG A 94 37.64 1.21 -14.61
C ARG A 94 38.59 2.16 -15.29
N ASP A 95 38.22 3.44 -15.41
CA ASP A 95 38.89 4.38 -16.31
C ASP A 95 40.03 5.17 -15.63
N ASP A 96 40.11 5.16 -14.29
CA ASP A 96 41.20 5.81 -13.57
C ASP A 96 42.18 4.79 -12.95
N PRO A 97 43.33 4.51 -13.60
CA PRO A 97 44.30 3.56 -13.08
C PRO A 97 45.12 4.11 -11.89
N VAL A 98 45.06 5.43 -11.62
CA VAL A 98 45.89 6.10 -10.59
C VAL A 98 45.18 6.17 -9.22
N LEU A 99 43.95 5.66 -9.11
CA LEU A 99 43.19 5.65 -7.85
C LEU A 99 43.96 4.94 -6.74
N SER A 100 44.02 5.56 -5.55
CA SER A 100 44.56 4.95 -4.36
C SER A 100 43.71 3.75 -3.94
N ALA A 101 44.30 2.81 -3.16
CA ALA A 101 43.59 1.68 -2.61
C ALA A 101 42.38 2.11 -1.75
N GLU A 102 42.51 3.22 -1.00
CA GLU A 102 41.46 3.79 -0.19
C GLU A 102 40.29 4.33 -1.06
N GLN A 103 40.61 5.04 -2.15
CA GLN A 103 39.60 5.55 -3.10
C GLN A 103 38.89 4.40 -3.81
N ARG A 104 39.61 3.32 -4.18
CA ARG A 104 39.02 2.10 -4.77
C ARG A 104 38.04 1.45 -3.80
N ALA A 105 38.45 1.25 -2.56
CA ALA A 105 37.61 0.66 -1.52
C ALA A 105 36.35 1.52 -1.28
N LYS A 106 36.50 2.85 -1.19
CA LYS A 106 35.38 3.79 -1.03
C LYS A 106 34.40 3.73 -2.19
N TYR A 107 34.87 3.77 -3.45
CA TYR A 107 33.99 3.78 -4.62
C TYR A 107 33.32 2.43 -4.83
N THR A 108 34.02 1.32 -4.54
CA THR A 108 33.44 -0.03 -4.53
C THR A 108 32.33 -0.14 -3.48
N GLY A 109 32.58 0.36 -2.26
CA GLY A 109 31.57 0.40 -1.20
C GLY A 109 30.33 1.18 -1.60
N ILE A 110 30.49 2.39 -2.18
CA ILE A 110 29.36 3.20 -2.62
C ILE A 110 28.58 2.49 -3.76
N ALA A 111 29.30 1.86 -4.72
CA ALA A 111 28.65 1.13 -5.79
C ALA A 111 27.83 -0.05 -5.26
N LEU A 112 28.39 -0.80 -4.29
CA LEU A 112 27.71 -1.92 -3.65
C LEU A 112 26.46 -1.45 -2.88
N ASP A 113 26.56 -0.41 -2.06
CA ASP A 113 25.43 0.17 -1.32
C ASP A 113 24.28 0.58 -2.26
N LYS A 114 24.64 1.15 -3.43
CA LYS A 114 23.62 1.56 -4.43
C LYS A 114 23.03 0.37 -5.16
N ALA A 115 23.79 -0.71 -5.38
CA ALA A 115 23.29 -1.94 -5.98
C ALA A 115 22.35 -2.69 -5.04
N LEU A 116 22.68 -2.82 -3.76
CA LEU A 116 21.79 -3.39 -2.74
C LEU A 116 20.49 -2.57 -2.61
N ARG A 117 20.61 -1.24 -2.66
CA ARG A 117 19.43 -0.38 -2.66
C ARG A 117 18.53 -0.59 -3.88
N LEU A 118 19.12 -0.84 -5.07
CA LEU A 118 18.38 -1.14 -6.28
C LEU A 118 17.65 -2.50 -6.16
N GLU A 119 18.30 -3.49 -5.56
CA GLU A 119 17.72 -4.79 -5.26
C GLU A 119 16.49 -4.65 -4.35
N ASP A 120 16.59 -3.93 -3.24
CA ASP A 120 15.47 -3.65 -2.34
C ASP A 120 14.28 -3.03 -3.08
N LEU A 121 14.53 -2.00 -3.91
CA LEU A 121 13.48 -1.34 -4.72
C LEU A 121 12.81 -2.30 -5.71
N MET A 122 13.58 -3.20 -6.32
CA MET A 122 13.04 -4.21 -7.23
C MET A 122 12.18 -5.24 -6.47
N LEU A 123 12.62 -5.70 -5.31
CA LEU A 123 11.84 -6.60 -4.46
C LEU A 123 10.52 -5.95 -4.03
N GLU A 124 10.55 -4.70 -3.52
CA GLU A 124 9.34 -3.94 -3.18
C GLU A 124 8.39 -3.82 -4.38
N PHE A 125 8.91 -3.62 -5.59
CA PHE A 125 8.10 -3.54 -6.81
C PHE A 125 7.43 -4.87 -7.19
N PHE A 126 8.21 -5.95 -7.21
CA PHE A 126 7.66 -7.27 -7.54
C PHE A 126 6.56 -7.67 -6.57
N GLU A 127 6.69 -7.29 -5.33
CA GLU A 127 5.69 -7.59 -4.30
C GLU A 127 4.37 -6.86 -4.55
N ILE A 128 4.41 -5.57 -4.89
CA ILE A 128 3.21 -4.79 -5.23
C ILE A 128 2.52 -5.35 -6.48
N THR A 129 3.30 -5.74 -7.50
CA THR A 129 2.73 -6.32 -8.72
C THR A 129 2.16 -7.70 -8.48
N ARG A 130 2.79 -8.49 -7.59
CA ARG A 130 2.33 -9.84 -7.23
C ARG A 130 1.03 -9.81 -6.41
N GLU A 131 0.87 -8.88 -5.47
CA GLU A 131 -0.37 -8.73 -4.69
C GLU A 131 -1.56 -8.34 -5.55
N ASN A 132 -1.38 -7.49 -6.55
CA ASN A 132 -2.44 -7.14 -7.51
C ASN A 132 -2.85 -8.33 -8.42
N LEU A 133 -2.00 -9.38 -8.52
CA LEU A 133 -2.27 -10.58 -9.34
C LEU A 133 -2.83 -11.76 -8.53
N HIS A 134 -2.73 -11.75 -7.20
CA HIS A 134 -3.13 -12.87 -6.35
C HIS A 134 -4.07 -12.43 -5.23
N GLN A 135 -5.29 -12.04 -5.60
CA GLN A 135 -6.40 -11.86 -4.65
C GLN A 135 -6.99 -13.19 -4.12
N ALA A 136 -6.37 -14.33 -4.38
CA ALA A 136 -6.78 -15.56 -3.74
C ALA A 136 -6.23 -15.57 -2.30
N PRO A 137 -7.09 -15.67 -1.26
CA PRO A 137 -6.60 -15.80 0.11
C PRO A 137 -5.80 -17.10 0.18
N ALA A 138 -4.52 -17.01 0.58
CA ALA A 138 -3.83 -18.14 1.14
C ALA A 138 -4.74 -18.71 2.25
N GLN A 139 -4.79 -20.03 2.42
CA GLN A 139 -5.67 -20.64 3.42
C GLN A 139 -5.34 -20.04 4.79
N PRO A 140 -6.28 -19.33 5.42
CA PRO A 140 -6.00 -18.71 6.72
C PRO A 140 -5.69 -19.80 7.74
N ALA A 141 -4.55 -19.69 8.40
CA ALA A 141 -4.12 -20.58 9.47
C ALA A 141 -4.09 -19.85 10.80
N GLU A 142 -4.15 -20.60 11.89
CA GLU A 142 -3.90 -20.06 13.23
C GLU A 142 -2.43 -19.71 13.38
N ILE A 143 -2.14 -18.48 13.75
CA ILE A 143 -0.79 -17.91 13.87
C ILE A 143 -0.53 -17.55 15.31
N GLN A 144 0.59 -18.03 15.85
CA GLN A 144 1.11 -17.61 17.15
C GLN A 144 1.80 -16.25 17.02
N LEU A 145 1.02 -15.19 17.16
CA LEU A 145 1.48 -13.82 16.96
C LEU A 145 2.60 -13.43 17.94
N SER A 146 2.55 -13.91 19.19
CA SER A 146 3.59 -13.67 20.19
C SER A 146 4.95 -14.17 19.68
N MET A 147 5.00 -15.38 19.17
CA MET A 147 6.23 -16.02 18.68
C MET A 147 6.75 -15.31 17.41
N LEU A 148 5.84 -14.91 16.52
CA LEU A 148 6.21 -14.18 15.32
C LEU A 148 6.85 -12.83 15.64
N LEU A 149 6.29 -12.07 16.58
CA LEU A 149 6.82 -10.77 17.00
C LEU A 149 8.16 -10.88 17.74
N GLU A 150 8.33 -11.90 18.60
CA GLU A 150 9.59 -12.18 19.28
C GLU A 150 10.69 -12.53 18.27
N GLN A 151 10.40 -13.40 17.32
CA GLN A 151 11.34 -13.77 16.26
C GLN A 151 11.77 -12.56 15.43
N LEU A 152 10.84 -11.73 15.01
CA LEU A 152 11.16 -10.53 14.26
C LEU A 152 11.97 -9.52 15.08
N ALA A 153 11.67 -9.35 16.37
CA ALA A 153 12.47 -8.50 17.24
C ALA A 153 13.94 -8.98 17.30
N ASP A 154 14.16 -10.30 17.37
CA ASP A 154 15.50 -10.90 17.36
C ASP A 154 16.20 -10.69 16.00
N GLU A 155 15.50 -10.86 14.89
CA GLU A 155 16.03 -10.64 13.53
C GLU A 155 16.47 -9.17 13.31
N PHE A 156 15.83 -8.21 13.98
CA PHE A 156 16.19 -6.78 13.91
C PHE A 156 17.32 -6.37 14.85
N MET A 157 17.80 -7.24 15.75
CA MET A 157 18.87 -6.91 16.71
C MET A 157 20.14 -6.33 16.07
N PRO A 158 20.66 -6.85 14.94
CA PRO A 158 21.82 -6.24 14.27
C PRO A 158 21.57 -4.78 13.86
N GLN A 159 20.38 -4.47 13.34
CA GLN A 159 20.00 -3.13 12.90
C GLN A 159 19.84 -2.17 14.09
N PHE A 160 19.29 -2.65 15.21
CA PHE A 160 19.24 -1.88 16.46
C PHE A 160 20.65 -1.55 16.97
N GLN A 161 21.57 -2.52 16.92
CA GLN A 161 22.96 -2.30 17.35
C GLN A 161 23.69 -1.30 16.46
N GLU A 162 23.55 -1.39 15.14
CA GLU A 162 24.16 -0.47 14.18
C GLU A 162 23.81 0.99 14.46
N LYS A 163 22.55 1.27 14.84
CA LYS A 163 22.07 2.61 15.22
C LYS A 163 22.18 2.92 16.72
N SER A 164 22.74 1.99 17.51
CA SER A 164 22.78 2.10 18.97
C SER A 164 21.39 2.25 19.61
N LEU A 165 20.36 1.67 19.01
CA LEU A 165 18.99 1.70 19.54
C LEU A 165 18.81 0.66 20.64
N ARG A 166 17.96 0.98 21.61
CA ARG A 166 17.48 0.01 22.60
C ARG A 166 16.16 -0.59 22.11
N CYS A 167 16.05 -1.91 22.14
CA CYS A 167 14.79 -2.60 21.91
C CYS A 167 14.18 -3.01 23.24
N SER A 168 12.89 -2.72 23.43
CA SER A 168 12.10 -3.16 24.58
C SER A 168 10.85 -3.88 24.09
N THR A 169 10.63 -5.11 24.57
CA THR A 169 9.49 -5.94 24.18
C THR A 169 8.59 -6.18 25.40
N ALA A 170 7.28 -6.02 25.21
CA ALA A 170 6.23 -6.33 26.19
C ALA A 170 5.10 -7.09 25.45
N ILE A 171 5.37 -8.36 25.13
CA ILE A 171 4.49 -9.20 24.32
C ILE A 171 3.75 -10.18 25.24
N ALA A 172 2.42 -10.12 25.25
CA ALA A 172 1.61 -11.08 25.99
C ALA A 172 1.76 -12.48 25.39
N PRO A 173 1.90 -13.54 26.22
CA PRO A 173 2.02 -14.88 25.72
C PRO A 173 0.71 -15.37 25.08
N HIS A 174 0.83 -16.31 24.14
CA HIS A 174 -0.32 -16.98 23.51
C HIS A 174 -1.32 -16.07 22.78
N LEU A 175 -0.85 -14.99 22.17
CA LEU A 175 -1.67 -14.21 21.23
C LEU A 175 -1.86 -15.01 19.93
N LEU A 176 -3.12 -15.34 19.62
CA LEU A 176 -3.49 -16.10 18.43
C LEU A 176 -4.34 -15.23 17.50
N VAL A 177 -4.05 -15.28 16.21
CA VAL A 177 -4.85 -14.65 15.15
C VAL A 177 -5.00 -15.61 13.98
N ILE A 178 -6.04 -15.45 13.18
CA ILE A 178 -6.22 -16.21 11.94
C ILE A 178 -5.73 -15.36 10.78
N GLY A 179 -4.81 -15.91 9.96
CA GLY A 179 -4.29 -15.17 8.82
C GLY A 179 -3.24 -15.93 8.03
N ASP A 180 -2.48 -15.17 7.26
CA ASP A 180 -1.31 -15.61 6.50
C ASP A 180 -0.04 -15.16 7.25
N ALA A 181 0.74 -16.11 7.74
CA ALA A 181 1.91 -15.85 8.57
C ALA A 181 2.98 -15.02 7.82
N ASP A 182 3.23 -15.33 6.54
CA ASP A 182 4.20 -14.60 5.73
C ASP A 182 3.77 -13.15 5.49
N LYS A 183 2.47 -12.95 5.26
CA LYS A 183 1.92 -11.59 5.09
C LYS A 183 1.97 -10.79 6.39
N LEU A 184 1.61 -11.39 7.53
CA LEU A 184 1.69 -10.70 8.82
C LEU A 184 3.15 -10.44 9.25
N ALA A 185 4.07 -11.37 9.03
CA ALA A 185 5.51 -11.13 9.23
C ALA A 185 5.97 -9.89 8.47
N ARG A 186 5.52 -9.75 7.23
CA ARG A 186 5.83 -8.60 6.38
C ARG A 186 5.23 -7.29 6.89
N VAL A 187 4.03 -7.30 7.46
CA VAL A 187 3.45 -6.11 8.12
C VAL A 187 4.42 -5.59 9.19
N PHE A 188 4.84 -6.49 10.07
CA PHE A 188 5.70 -6.12 11.20
C PHE A 188 7.11 -5.76 10.75
N ASP A 189 7.69 -6.46 9.76
CA ASP A 189 8.98 -6.08 9.14
C ASP A 189 8.93 -4.64 8.59
N ASN A 190 7.90 -4.30 7.82
CA ASN A 190 7.74 -2.97 7.26
C ASN A 190 7.63 -1.88 8.34
N VAL A 191 6.88 -2.14 9.40
CA VAL A 191 6.71 -1.19 10.51
C VAL A 191 7.98 -1.09 11.35
N LEU A 192 8.66 -2.20 11.65
CA LEU A 192 9.94 -2.21 12.37
C LEU A 192 11.05 -1.53 11.57
N ARG A 193 11.17 -1.80 10.28
CA ARG A 193 12.10 -1.13 9.38
C ARG A 193 11.86 0.38 9.34
N ASN A 194 10.61 0.79 9.35
CA ASN A 194 10.23 2.21 9.48
C ASN A 194 10.67 2.77 10.84
N ALA A 195 10.33 2.09 11.93
CA ALA A 195 10.71 2.51 13.28
C ALA A 195 12.23 2.66 13.43
N VAL A 196 13.02 1.68 12.95
CA VAL A 196 14.50 1.76 12.95
C VAL A 196 14.98 2.92 12.10
N SER A 197 14.46 3.09 10.88
CA SER A 197 14.92 4.11 9.93
C SER A 197 14.75 5.53 10.47
N TYR A 198 13.63 5.80 11.14
CA TYR A 198 13.26 7.13 11.63
C TYR A 198 13.56 7.36 13.11
N SER A 199 14.11 6.38 13.82
CA SER A 199 14.61 6.57 15.18
C SER A 199 15.84 7.48 15.23
N VAL A 200 15.91 8.29 16.29
CA VAL A 200 17.15 9.00 16.63
C VAL A 200 18.21 8.03 17.13
N ALA A 201 19.47 8.31 16.85
CA ALA A 201 20.57 7.46 17.33
C ALA A 201 20.57 7.40 18.87
N GLY A 202 20.71 6.20 19.43
CA GLY A 202 20.66 5.96 20.87
C GLY A 202 19.24 5.95 21.46
N GLY A 203 18.20 6.13 20.65
CA GLY A 203 16.80 6.09 21.06
C GLY A 203 16.29 4.69 21.40
N THR A 204 14.99 4.60 21.65
CA THR A 204 14.32 3.35 22.02
C THR A 204 13.25 2.97 20.98
N VAL A 205 13.20 1.68 20.60
CA VAL A 205 12.09 1.06 19.90
C VAL A 205 11.37 0.14 20.87
N GLU A 206 10.07 0.36 21.05
CA GLU A 206 9.23 -0.44 21.95
C GLU A 206 8.25 -1.27 21.12
N ILE A 207 8.16 -2.57 21.40
CA ILE A 207 7.20 -3.50 20.79
C ILE A 207 6.30 -4.00 21.90
N GLU A 208 5.04 -3.63 21.85
CA GLU A 208 4.01 -4.05 22.80
C GLU A 208 2.92 -4.81 22.06
N ALA A 209 2.49 -5.95 22.62
CA ALA A 209 1.38 -6.71 22.07
C ALA A 209 0.55 -7.33 23.17
N PHE A 210 -0.77 -7.14 23.10
CA PHE A 210 -1.72 -7.63 24.11
C PHE A 210 -3.07 -7.96 23.47
N SER A 211 -3.89 -8.70 24.20
CA SER A 211 -5.26 -9.03 23.80
C SER A 211 -6.25 -8.02 24.37
N GLU A 212 -7.14 -7.52 23.53
CA GLU A 212 -8.39 -6.85 23.88
C GLU A 212 -9.59 -7.77 23.56
N PRO A 213 -10.81 -7.49 24.03
CA PRO A 213 -11.96 -8.28 23.64
C PRO A 213 -12.12 -8.31 22.12
N GLN A 214 -11.94 -9.49 21.50
CA GLN A 214 -12.04 -9.78 20.06
C GLN A 214 -10.88 -9.29 19.18
N GLU A 215 -9.86 -8.62 19.71
CA GLU A 215 -8.74 -8.10 18.90
C GLU A 215 -7.38 -8.33 19.59
N ALA A 216 -6.38 -8.66 18.81
CA ALA A 216 -4.98 -8.53 19.20
C ALA A 216 -4.51 -7.12 18.84
N VAL A 217 -3.93 -6.42 19.79
CA VAL A 217 -3.40 -5.07 19.62
C VAL A 217 -1.89 -5.11 19.66
N ILE A 218 -1.25 -4.60 18.63
CA ILE A 218 0.19 -4.52 18.51
C ILE A 218 0.57 -3.04 18.36
N ALA A 219 1.45 -2.54 19.21
CA ALA A 219 1.97 -1.19 19.16
C ALA A 219 3.49 -1.22 19.01
N ILE A 220 3.99 -0.64 17.92
CA ILE A 220 5.41 -0.46 17.67
C ILE A 220 5.69 1.03 17.77
N ARG A 221 6.52 1.41 18.74
CA ARG A 221 6.82 2.81 19.05
C ARG A 221 8.31 3.08 18.85
N ASN A 222 8.63 4.25 18.33
CA ASN A 222 10.01 4.69 18.21
C ASN A 222 10.19 6.14 18.63
N GLU A 223 11.37 6.46 19.15
CA GLU A 223 11.79 7.83 19.43
C GLU A 223 12.38 8.45 18.16
N GLY A 224 11.78 9.54 17.68
CA GLY A 224 12.17 10.18 16.43
C GLY A 224 11.56 11.56 16.25
N LEU A 225 11.68 12.10 15.04
CA LEU A 225 11.02 13.35 14.69
C LEU A 225 9.49 13.16 14.68
N ALA A 226 8.77 14.13 15.24
CA ALA A 226 7.32 14.13 15.22
C ALA A 226 6.79 14.19 13.78
N ILE A 227 5.75 13.41 13.50
CA ILE A 227 5.00 13.48 12.26
C ILE A 227 3.85 14.49 12.48
N PRO A 228 3.72 15.52 11.62
CA PRO A 228 2.60 16.45 11.71
C PRO A 228 1.26 15.72 11.61
N GLU A 229 0.27 16.14 12.41
CA GLU A 229 -1.04 15.49 12.48
C GLU A 229 -1.70 15.37 11.10
N GLN A 230 -1.53 16.38 10.25
CA GLN A 230 -2.06 16.40 8.87
C GLN A 230 -1.43 15.34 7.95
N GLU A 231 -0.26 14.83 8.31
CA GLU A 231 0.51 13.87 7.51
C GLU A 231 0.36 12.42 8.02
N LEU A 232 -0.15 12.22 9.26
CA LEU A 232 -0.32 10.88 9.86
C LEU A 232 -1.16 9.93 9.00
N ALA A 233 -2.20 10.41 8.34
CA ALA A 233 -3.00 9.60 7.43
C ALA A 233 -2.31 9.39 6.08
N GLN A 234 -1.42 10.30 5.69
CA GLN A 234 -0.77 10.29 4.38
C GLN A 234 0.43 9.33 4.34
N ILE A 235 1.08 9.05 5.49
CA ILE A 235 2.22 8.13 5.54
C ILE A 235 1.88 6.69 5.11
N PHE A 236 0.59 6.33 5.08
CA PHE A 236 0.08 5.06 4.56
C PHE A 236 -0.28 5.11 3.07
N GLN A 237 -0.14 6.26 2.40
CA GLN A 237 -0.33 6.35 0.96
C GLN A 237 0.93 5.83 0.24
N LYS A 238 0.73 5.16 -0.88
CA LYS A 238 1.84 4.67 -1.72
C LYS A 238 2.72 5.86 -2.15
N PHE A 239 4.05 5.69 -2.02
CA PHE A 239 5.08 6.67 -2.38
C PHE A 239 5.11 7.95 -1.54
N TYR A 240 4.26 8.05 -0.53
CA TYR A 240 4.30 9.21 0.34
C TYR A 240 5.55 9.18 1.23
N ARG A 241 6.23 10.31 1.29
CA ARG A 241 7.39 10.53 2.17
C ARG A 241 7.34 11.96 2.70
N LEU A 242 7.62 12.13 3.98
CA LEU A 242 7.81 13.43 4.58
C LEU A 242 8.94 14.19 3.87
N ASP A 243 8.79 15.50 3.64
CA ASP A 243 9.81 16.30 2.93
C ASP A 243 11.19 16.25 3.62
N SER A 244 11.21 16.20 4.95
CA SER A 244 12.42 15.99 5.75
C SER A 244 13.11 14.64 5.49
N ALA A 245 12.36 13.63 5.08
CA ALA A 245 12.86 12.28 4.80
C ALA A 245 13.35 12.09 3.35
N ARG A 246 12.97 12.99 2.44
CA ARG A 246 13.41 12.92 1.02
C ARG A 246 14.92 13.11 0.86
N SER A 247 15.56 13.85 1.76
CA SER A 247 17.01 14.09 1.76
C SER A 247 17.82 13.05 2.53
N SER A 248 17.18 12.15 3.28
CA SER A 248 17.88 11.15 4.10
C SER A 248 18.32 9.94 3.28
N ARG A 249 19.58 9.47 3.51
CA ARG A 249 20.18 8.28 2.88
C ARG A 249 19.47 6.96 3.24
N THR A 250 18.53 7.00 4.18
CA THR A 250 17.94 5.82 4.86
C THR A 250 16.48 5.55 4.48
N GLY A 251 15.86 6.33 3.59
CA GLY A 251 14.44 6.17 3.29
C GLY A 251 14.14 5.14 2.19
N GLY A 252 13.19 4.21 2.40
CA GLY A 252 12.59 3.30 1.42
C GLY A 252 11.80 4.04 0.33
N ALA A 253 11.20 3.30 -0.62
CA ALA A 253 10.37 3.84 -1.72
C ALA A 253 9.06 4.49 -1.25
N GLY A 254 8.75 4.46 0.06
CA GLY A 254 7.47 4.94 0.59
C GLY A 254 6.32 3.95 0.37
N LEU A 255 6.64 2.67 0.25
CA LEU A 255 5.70 1.60 -0.04
C LEU A 255 5.41 0.72 1.18
N GLY A 256 6.38 0.56 2.10
CA GLY A 256 6.28 -0.39 3.20
C GLY A 256 5.04 -0.20 4.08
N LEU A 257 4.73 1.03 4.51
CA LEU A 257 3.53 1.30 5.31
C LEU A 257 2.23 1.13 4.53
N ALA A 258 2.23 1.44 3.24
CA ALA A 258 1.07 1.21 2.38
C ALA A 258 0.78 -0.28 2.22
N ILE A 259 1.82 -1.10 2.01
CA ILE A 259 1.73 -2.56 1.96
C ILE A 259 1.24 -3.12 3.31
N ALA A 260 1.82 -2.65 4.43
CA ALA A 260 1.38 -3.06 5.75
C ALA A 260 -0.12 -2.80 5.96
N LYS A 261 -0.60 -1.62 5.56
CA LYS A 261 -2.02 -1.27 5.64
C LYS A 261 -2.89 -2.18 4.78
N GLU A 262 -2.54 -2.42 3.52
CA GLU A 262 -3.30 -3.31 2.63
C GLU A 262 -3.39 -4.74 3.19
N ILE A 263 -2.31 -5.26 3.75
CA ILE A 263 -2.30 -6.60 4.35
C ILE A 263 -3.18 -6.63 5.61
N VAL A 264 -3.06 -5.66 6.50
CA VAL A 264 -3.86 -5.58 7.73
C VAL A 264 -5.35 -5.49 7.41
N GLU A 265 -5.73 -4.62 6.46
CA GLU A 265 -7.12 -4.49 6.00
C GLU A 265 -7.64 -5.79 5.36
N ALA A 266 -6.81 -6.51 4.60
CA ALA A 266 -7.17 -7.80 4.02
C ALA A 266 -7.39 -8.90 5.09
N HIS A 267 -6.81 -8.74 6.29
CA HIS A 267 -7.04 -9.59 7.46
C HIS A 267 -8.21 -9.10 8.34
N GLY A 268 -8.98 -8.11 7.89
CA GLY A 268 -10.10 -7.53 8.66
C GLY A 268 -9.66 -6.64 9.82
N GLY A 269 -8.38 -6.29 9.89
CA GLY A 269 -7.80 -5.44 10.92
C GLY A 269 -7.73 -3.96 10.54
N THR A 270 -7.11 -3.18 11.41
CA THR A 270 -6.84 -1.75 11.21
C THR A 270 -5.41 -1.41 11.60
N ILE A 271 -4.82 -0.43 10.91
CA ILE A 271 -3.53 0.16 11.26
C ILE A 271 -3.63 1.68 11.24
N HIS A 272 -3.09 2.33 12.25
CA HIS A 272 -2.98 3.78 12.30
C HIS A 272 -1.67 4.19 12.96
N ALA A 273 -1.31 5.46 12.83
CA ALA A 273 -0.14 6.05 13.46
C ALA A 273 -0.55 7.22 14.33
N GLU A 274 0.15 7.35 15.45
CA GLU A 274 0.07 8.47 16.36
C GLU A 274 1.46 9.05 16.53
N SER A 275 1.60 10.37 16.63
CA SER A 275 2.88 11.00 16.88
C SER A 275 2.70 12.11 17.90
N ASN A 276 3.47 12.03 18.96
CA ASN A 276 3.42 13.00 20.05
C ASN A 276 4.85 13.41 20.48
N GLY A 277 5.21 14.65 20.17
CA GLY A 277 6.51 15.22 20.51
C GLY A 277 7.68 14.49 19.86
N HIS A 278 8.26 13.53 20.57
CA HIS A 278 9.43 12.78 20.10
C HIS A 278 9.16 11.28 19.92
N LYS A 279 7.92 10.83 20.07
CA LYS A 279 7.54 9.43 19.86
C LYS A 279 6.53 9.30 18.74
N THR A 280 6.75 8.33 17.85
CA THR A 280 5.78 7.85 16.88
C THR A 280 5.37 6.45 17.26
N SER A 281 4.07 6.16 17.24
CA SER A 281 3.46 4.87 17.54
C SER A 281 2.67 4.39 16.33
N PHE A 282 2.95 3.18 15.87
CA PHE A 282 2.13 2.47 14.90
C PHE A 282 1.29 1.46 15.67
N VAL A 283 -0.02 1.57 15.59
CA VAL A 283 -0.95 0.69 16.27
C VAL A 283 -1.68 -0.16 15.24
N ILE A 284 -1.58 -1.48 15.39
CA ILE A 284 -2.18 -2.49 14.53
C ILE A 284 -3.18 -3.27 15.38
N ARG A 285 -4.40 -3.44 14.86
CA ARG A 285 -5.45 -4.26 15.47
C ARG A 285 -5.82 -5.36 14.52
N LEU A 286 -5.78 -6.59 14.98
CA LEU A 286 -6.14 -7.78 14.21
C LEU A 286 -7.26 -8.54 14.93
N PRO A 287 -8.28 -9.03 14.22
CA PRO A 287 -9.33 -9.86 14.84
C PRO A 287 -8.72 -11.09 15.52
N GLN A 288 -9.15 -11.36 16.75
CA GLN A 288 -8.88 -12.61 17.46
C GLN A 288 -10.05 -13.58 17.30
N THR A 289 -9.74 -14.86 17.39
CA THR A 289 -10.73 -15.94 17.32
C THR A 289 -11.46 -16.11 18.63
#